data_93fa653ffa694af6111d5d7006e495a8
#
_entry.id   93fa653ffa694af6111d5d7006e495a8
#
_cell.length_a   1.000
_cell.length_b   1.000
_cell.length_c   1.000
_cell.angle_alpha   90.00
_cell.angle_beta   90.00
_cell.angle_gamma   90.00
#
_symmetry.space_group_name_H-M   'P 1'
#
loop_
_entity.id
_entity.type
_entity.pdbx_description
1 polymer ?
#
loop_
_entity_poly.entity_id
_entity_poly.type
_entity_poly.pdbx_seq_one_letter_code
_entity_poly.pdbx_strand_id
1 'polypeptide(L)'
;MKFTDIAKVAKRDKVCYIMDDVDGSQWLNTMDAVYRLEGLPKMTSDDFLNLLGVPEDKKNKWESGEMFDEAGLTKTDRFGEVELTADPAGISVFYNGMCLTPFYTTDGVLWMDEDLLEPVRKMDSKYLAFFLRGEKGRRMVAVKDGLILVAVISPVVMNDDFMDKVNIMWRKCRQERGWEGVEEYEISADDLYHGEGAESSEAEPTDAGHGGED
;
A
#
# COMPACT_ATOMS: atom_id res chain seq x y z
N MET A 1 14.52 3.95 7.65
CA MET A 1 14.21 4.92 6.57
C MET A 1 15.10 6.16 6.67
N LYS A 2 15.49 6.79 5.56
CA LYS A 2 16.28 8.03 5.63
C LYS A 2 15.34 9.23 5.62
N PHE A 3 15.57 10.17 6.54
CA PHE A 3 14.83 11.43 6.60
C PHE A 3 14.77 12.16 5.24
N THR A 4 15.88 12.18 4.51
CA THR A 4 15.97 12.85 3.19
C THR A 4 14.99 12.30 2.16
N ASP A 5 14.66 11.02 2.22
CA ASP A 5 13.77 10.38 1.25
C ASP A 5 12.30 10.67 1.60
N ILE A 6 11.95 10.61 2.89
CA ILE A 6 10.64 11.07 3.38
C ILE A 6 10.42 12.56 3.09
N ALA A 7 11.47 13.36 3.32
CA ALA A 7 11.46 14.80 3.06
C ALA A 7 11.16 15.15 1.59
N LYS A 8 11.59 14.33 0.63
CA LYS A 8 11.27 14.52 -0.79
C LYS A 8 9.77 14.38 -1.04
N VAL A 9 9.13 13.35 -0.45
CA VAL A 9 7.68 13.13 -0.58
C VAL A 9 6.93 14.34 -0.03
N ALA A 10 7.22 14.74 1.21
CA ALA A 10 6.59 15.91 1.81
C ALA A 10 6.77 17.18 0.97
N LYS A 11 7.96 17.39 0.38
CA LYS A 11 8.23 18.56 -0.49
C LYS A 11 7.45 18.51 -1.80
N ARG A 12 7.27 17.32 -2.39
CA ARG A 12 6.48 17.13 -3.60
C ARG A 12 5.03 17.52 -3.36
N ASP A 13 4.45 16.99 -2.30
CA ASP A 13 3.03 17.12 -1.99
C ASP A 13 2.72 18.44 -1.27
N LYS A 14 3.72 19.07 -0.63
CA LYS A 14 3.58 20.21 0.28
C LYS A 14 2.63 19.94 1.43
N VAL A 15 2.67 18.72 1.93
CA VAL A 15 1.86 18.25 3.04
C VAL A 15 2.79 17.72 4.14
N CYS A 16 2.51 18.12 5.37
CA CYS A 16 3.30 17.73 6.53
C CYS A 16 2.43 17.70 7.79
N TYR A 17 1.78 16.58 8.05
CA TYR A 17 1.14 16.35 9.33
C TYR A 17 2.01 15.46 10.19
N ILE A 18 2.38 15.93 11.38
CA ILE A 18 3.05 15.11 12.38
C ILE A 18 1.98 14.45 13.23
N MET A 19 2.04 13.12 13.27
CA MET A 19 1.04 12.31 13.97
C MET A 19 1.71 11.54 15.10
N ASP A 20 1.21 11.71 16.31
CA ASP A 20 1.59 10.89 17.47
C ASP A 20 0.67 9.67 17.57
N ASP A 21 1.24 8.49 17.65
CA ASP A 21 0.52 7.24 17.85
C ASP A 21 0.45 6.89 19.36
N VAL A 22 -0.49 6.04 19.70
CA VAL A 22 -0.74 5.57 21.08
C VAL A 22 0.43 4.81 21.71
N ASP A 23 1.31 4.21 20.89
CA ASP A 23 2.54 3.55 21.35
C ASP A 23 3.69 4.54 21.63
N GLY A 24 3.44 5.83 21.41
CA GLY A 24 4.42 6.90 21.55
C GLY A 24 5.33 7.07 20.34
N SER A 25 5.15 6.31 19.26
CA SER A 25 5.85 6.55 17.99
C SER A 25 5.29 7.79 17.31
N GLN A 26 6.14 8.41 16.47
CA GLN A 26 5.77 9.58 15.70
C GLN A 26 5.84 9.27 14.21
N TRP A 27 4.90 9.81 13.47
CA TRP A 27 4.72 9.54 12.06
C TRP A 27 4.59 10.84 11.27
N LEU A 28 5.10 10.84 10.04
CA LEU A 28 4.79 11.87 9.06
C LEU A 28 3.68 11.38 8.14
N ASN A 29 2.60 12.13 8.06
CA ASN A 29 1.51 11.90 7.12
C ASN A 29 1.60 12.93 5.98
N THR A 30 1.61 12.44 4.73
CA THR A 30 1.67 13.22 3.48
C THR A 30 0.40 13.04 2.64
N MET A 31 -0.74 12.74 3.25
CA MET A 31 -2.04 12.40 2.66
C MET A 31 -2.08 10.99 2.06
N ASP A 32 -1.22 10.71 1.08
CA ASP A 32 -1.20 9.41 0.39
C ASP A 32 -0.26 8.38 1.04
N ALA A 33 0.56 8.82 1.98
CA ALA A 33 1.45 7.93 2.71
C ALA A 33 1.72 8.42 4.13
N VAL A 34 1.92 7.46 5.03
CA VAL A 34 2.32 7.70 6.41
C VAL A 34 3.63 6.95 6.66
N TYR A 35 4.65 7.64 7.17
CA TYR A 35 5.99 7.10 7.41
C TYR A 35 6.37 7.25 8.87
N ARG A 36 6.90 6.18 9.45
CA ARG A 36 7.41 6.21 10.83
C ARG A 36 8.68 7.04 10.93
N LEU A 37 8.69 8.01 11.84
CA LEU A 37 9.85 8.86 12.13
C LEU A 37 10.72 8.19 13.20
N GLU A 38 11.46 7.17 12.80
CA GLU A 38 12.30 6.42 13.72
C GLU A 38 13.69 7.05 13.84
N GLY A 39 14.22 7.06 15.07
CA GLY A 39 15.55 7.60 15.37
C GLY A 39 15.65 9.14 15.34
N LEU A 40 14.52 9.83 15.23
CA LEU A 40 14.43 11.28 15.31
C LEU A 40 13.87 11.70 16.69
N PRO A 41 14.26 12.88 17.20
CA PRO A 41 13.60 13.45 18.36
C PRO A 41 12.14 13.75 18.01
N LYS A 42 11.26 13.77 19.01
CA LYS A 42 9.90 14.26 18.82
C LYS A 42 9.93 15.71 18.32
N MET A 43 9.14 15.98 17.32
CA MET A 43 9.07 17.28 16.66
C MET A 43 7.63 17.65 16.33
N THR A 44 7.40 18.93 16.16
CA THR A 44 6.18 19.49 15.62
C THR A 44 6.25 19.56 14.09
N SER A 45 5.11 19.83 13.43
CA SER A 45 5.09 20.09 11.99
C SER A 45 5.95 21.30 11.61
N ASP A 46 5.99 22.32 12.48
CA ASP A 46 6.83 23.49 12.27
C ASP A 46 8.33 23.16 12.35
N ASP A 47 8.74 22.35 13.35
CA ASP A 47 10.11 21.84 13.43
C ASP A 47 10.51 21.06 12.18
N PHE A 48 9.58 20.22 11.68
CA PHE A 48 9.82 19.47 10.44
C PHE A 48 10.00 20.38 9.24
N LEU A 49 9.13 21.39 9.06
CA LEU A 49 9.24 22.37 7.99
C LEU A 49 10.55 23.17 8.06
N ASN A 50 11.01 23.52 9.27
CA ASN A 50 12.29 24.17 9.51
C ASN A 50 13.46 23.28 9.11
N LEU A 51 13.42 21.97 9.44
CA LEU A 51 14.42 20.99 8.99
C LEU A 51 14.44 20.82 7.47
N LEU A 52 13.29 20.99 6.80
CA LEU A 52 13.20 20.99 5.34
C LEU A 52 13.78 22.27 4.71
N GLY A 53 14.10 23.28 5.51
CA GLY A 53 14.55 24.59 5.06
C GLY A 53 13.44 25.41 4.39
N VAL A 54 12.19 25.22 4.79
CA VAL A 54 11.05 26.00 4.29
C VAL A 54 11.09 27.39 4.94
N PRO A 55 11.23 28.49 4.15
CA PRO A 55 11.20 29.84 4.69
C PRO A 55 9.85 30.16 5.34
N GLU A 56 9.87 30.99 6.39
CA GLU A 56 8.67 31.33 7.18
C GLU A 56 7.53 31.91 6.31
N ASP A 57 7.88 32.76 5.35
CA ASP A 57 6.94 33.38 4.41
C ASP A 57 6.32 32.38 3.41
N LYS A 58 6.85 31.16 3.34
CA LYS A 58 6.36 30.11 2.46
C LYS A 58 5.65 28.96 3.19
N LYS A 59 5.70 28.93 4.52
CA LYS A 59 5.01 27.88 5.30
C LYS A 59 3.49 27.87 5.06
N ASN A 60 2.90 29.03 4.82
CA ASN A 60 1.48 29.16 4.51
C ASN A 60 1.04 28.50 3.19
N LYS A 61 1.97 28.02 2.37
CA LYS A 61 1.73 27.24 1.15
C LYS A 61 1.76 25.73 1.38
N TRP A 62 2.02 25.34 2.62
CA TRP A 62 2.02 23.96 3.05
C TRP A 62 0.76 23.66 3.84
N GLU A 63 0.24 22.49 3.62
CA GLU A 63 -0.77 21.91 4.47
C GLU A 63 -0.05 21.18 5.61
N SER A 64 -0.17 21.68 6.83
CA SER A 64 0.63 21.18 7.95
C SER A 64 -0.10 21.30 9.28
N GLY A 65 0.22 20.45 10.22
CA GLY A 65 -0.36 20.42 11.56
C GLY A 65 0.05 19.18 12.35
N GLU A 66 -0.47 19.11 13.56
CA GLU A 66 -0.34 17.94 14.44
C GLU A 66 -1.65 17.16 14.42
N MET A 67 -1.51 15.83 14.46
CA MET A 67 -2.63 14.89 14.53
C MET A 67 -2.37 13.89 15.66
N PHE A 68 -3.45 13.36 16.21
CA PHE A 68 -3.37 12.22 17.11
C PHE A 68 -4.19 11.08 16.52
N ASP A 69 -3.56 9.92 16.33
CA ASP A 69 -4.26 8.76 15.81
C ASP A 69 -4.85 7.93 16.96
N GLU A 70 -6.12 8.19 17.27
CA GLU A 70 -6.87 7.43 18.26
C GLU A 70 -7.09 5.97 17.84
N ALA A 71 -7.21 5.70 16.55
CA ALA A 71 -7.34 4.36 16.02
C ALA A 71 -6.04 3.56 16.14
N GLY A 72 -4.91 4.26 16.07
CA GLY A 72 -3.56 3.72 16.20
C GLY A 72 -3.15 2.89 15.00
N LEU A 73 -2.25 3.40 14.17
CA LEU A 73 -1.66 2.62 13.06
C LEU A 73 -1.06 1.31 13.55
N THR A 74 -0.44 1.34 14.73
CA THR A 74 0.17 0.17 15.34
C THR A 74 -0.86 -0.75 16.02
N LYS A 75 -2.03 -0.25 16.44
CA LYS A 75 -3.10 -1.08 16.99
C LYS A 75 -3.69 -2.06 15.99
N THR A 76 -3.64 -1.73 14.70
CA THR A 76 -4.07 -2.64 13.63
C THR A 76 -3.04 -3.73 13.37
N ASP A 77 -1.87 -3.65 14.01
CA ASP A 77 -0.77 -4.59 13.88
C ASP A 77 -0.93 -5.73 14.91
N ARG A 78 -2.03 -6.46 14.82
CA ARG A 78 -2.33 -7.55 15.75
C ARG A 78 -1.53 -8.79 15.40
N PHE A 79 -0.79 -9.30 16.37
CA PHE A 79 -0.20 -10.63 16.29
C PHE A 79 -1.31 -11.69 16.19
N GLY A 80 -1.23 -12.54 15.18
CA GLY A 80 -2.10 -13.71 15.03
C GLY A 80 -3.23 -13.57 14.00
N GLU A 81 -3.46 -12.41 13.41
CA GLU A 81 -4.32 -12.30 12.23
C GLU A 81 -3.51 -12.66 10.97
N VAL A 82 -4.14 -13.41 10.07
CA VAL A 82 -3.53 -13.72 8.76
C VAL A 82 -3.46 -12.43 7.97
N GLU A 83 -2.26 -11.90 7.81
CA GLU A 83 -2.03 -10.72 6.96
C GLU A 83 -2.00 -11.17 5.50
N LEU A 84 -2.81 -10.52 4.66
CA LEU A 84 -2.79 -10.72 3.23
C LEU A 84 -1.56 -10.02 2.65
N THR A 85 -0.79 -10.73 1.83
CA THR A 85 0.40 -10.16 1.19
C THR A 85 0.02 -9.24 0.03
N ALA A 86 0.90 -8.29 -0.25
CA ALA A 86 0.87 -7.44 -1.43
C ALA A 86 2.25 -7.50 -2.09
N ASP A 87 2.38 -8.28 -3.16
CA ASP A 87 3.67 -8.61 -3.75
C ASP A 87 3.97 -7.73 -4.98
N PRO A 88 5.09 -6.97 -5.00
CA PRO A 88 5.44 -6.16 -6.15
C PRO A 88 5.69 -7.03 -7.39
N ALA A 89 5.10 -6.64 -8.52
CA ALA A 89 5.19 -7.41 -9.77
C ALA A 89 6.58 -7.38 -10.44
N GLY A 90 7.51 -6.59 -9.93
CA GLY A 90 8.87 -6.46 -10.47
C GLY A 90 8.96 -5.70 -11.81
N ILE A 91 7.89 -5.02 -12.19
CA ILE A 91 7.82 -4.12 -13.35
C ILE A 91 7.34 -2.74 -12.90
N SER A 92 7.62 -1.71 -13.68
CA SER A 92 7.05 -0.38 -13.46
C SER A 92 6.51 0.18 -14.77
N VAL A 93 5.44 0.95 -14.69
CA VAL A 93 4.76 1.57 -15.82
C VAL A 93 4.76 3.08 -15.64
N PHE A 94 5.19 3.81 -16.65
CA PHE A 94 5.11 5.26 -16.65
C PHE A 94 3.80 5.73 -17.29
N TYR A 95 2.96 6.39 -16.51
CA TYR A 95 1.67 6.88 -16.95
C TYR A 95 1.35 8.25 -16.34
N ASN A 96 0.94 9.21 -17.17
CA ASN A 96 0.56 10.58 -16.76
C ASN A 96 1.58 11.29 -15.83
N GLY A 97 2.87 11.07 -16.08
CA GLY A 97 3.93 11.68 -15.28
C GLY A 97 4.27 10.94 -13.98
N MET A 98 3.58 9.87 -13.66
CA MET A 98 3.84 9.00 -12.50
C MET A 98 4.53 7.71 -12.94
N CYS A 99 5.44 7.21 -12.12
CA CYS A 99 5.99 5.88 -12.25
C CYS A 99 5.23 4.95 -11.29
N LEU A 100 4.52 3.99 -11.85
CA LEU A 100 3.61 3.11 -11.11
C LEU A 100 4.15 1.69 -11.08
N THR A 101 4.16 1.07 -9.91
CA THR A 101 4.45 -0.35 -9.73
C THR A 101 3.17 -1.09 -9.37
N PRO A 102 2.78 -2.12 -10.15
CA PRO A 102 1.69 -2.99 -9.77
C PRO A 102 2.10 -3.93 -8.63
N PHE A 103 1.18 -4.14 -7.70
CA PHE A 103 1.28 -5.09 -6.61
C PHE A 103 0.18 -6.14 -6.76
N TYR A 104 0.57 -7.40 -6.76
CA TYR A 104 -0.39 -8.52 -6.73
C TYR A 104 -0.93 -8.70 -5.32
N THR A 105 -2.25 -8.80 -5.21
CA THR A 105 -2.95 -9.05 -3.95
C THR A 105 -4.04 -10.09 -4.17
N THR A 106 -4.62 -10.59 -3.10
CA THR A 106 -5.80 -11.49 -3.18
C THR A 106 -7.03 -10.81 -3.77
N ASP A 107 -7.08 -9.48 -3.74
CA ASP A 107 -8.20 -8.69 -4.25
C ASP A 107 -7.95 -8.15 -5.67
N GLY A 108 -6.85 -8.54 -6.31
CA GLY A 108 -6.44 -8.07 -7.62
C GLY A 108 -5.13 -7.28 -7.62
N VAL A 109 -4.98 -6.35 -8.55
CA VAL A 109 -3.75 -5.55 -8.71
C VAL A 109 -3.96 -4.15 -8.15
N LEU A 110 -3.07 -3.73 -7.26
CA LEU A 110 -2.97 -2.35 -6.77
C LEU A 110 -1.83 -1.63 -7.48
N TRP A 111 -2.05 -0.38 -7.85
CA TRP A 111 -1.04 0.46 -8.50
C TRP A 111 -0.44 1.42 -7.47
N MET A 112 0.86 1.29 -7.23
CA MET A 112 1.57 2.07 -6.23
C MET A 112 2.47 3.11 -6.92
N ASP A 113 2.44 4.36 -6.45
CA ASP A 113 3.38 5.39 -6.89
C ASP A 113 4.79 5.09 -6.35
N GLU A 114 5.76 4.96 -7.26
CA GLU A 114 7.16 4.69 -6.95
C GLU A 114 7.77 5.77 -6.04
N ASP A 115 7.37 7.01 -6.20
CA ASP A 115 7.88 8.10 -5.35
C ASP A 115 7.47 7.92 -3.89
N LEU A 116 6.27 7.35 -3.64
CA LEU A 116 5.82 7.00 -2.29
C LEU A 116 6.51 5.74 -1.75
N LEU A 117 6.91 4.83 -2.62
CA LEU A 117 7.64 3.61 -2.23
C LEU A 117 9.15 3.87 -2.01
N GLU A 118 9.71 4.91 -2.62
CA GLU A 118 11.16 5.19 -2.58
C GLU A 118 11.73 5.23 -1.15
N PRO A 119 11.10 5.89 -0.15
CA PRO A 119 11.64 5.93 1.21
C PRO A 119 11.79 4.55 1.85
N VAL A 120 10.86 3.64 1.60
CA VAL A 120 10.89 2.28 2.17
C VAL A 120 11.80 1.36 1.37
N ARG A 121 11.83 1.44 0.04
CA ARG A 121 12.73 0.64 -0.81
C ARG A 121 14.21 0.93 -0.60
N LYS A 122 14.54 2.15 -0.18
CA LYS A 122 15.90 2.56 0.18
C LYS A 122 16.32 2.17 1.58
N MET A 123 15.46 1.50 2.33
CA MET A 123 15.87 0.88 3.58
C MET A 123 16.82 -0.27 3.29
N ASP A 124 17.93 -0.33 4.02
CA ASP A 124 18.85 -1.46 3.96
C ASP A 124 18.33 -2.59 4.88
N SER A 125 17.18 -3.16 4.50
CA SER A 125 16.55 -4.25 5.22
C SER A 125 16.27 -5.43 4.32
N LYS A 126 16.59 -6.63 4.84
CA LYS A 126 16.26 -7.91 4.21
C LYS A 126 14.87 -8.44 4.60
N TYR A 127 14.20 -7.77 5.52
CA TYR A 127 12.94 -8.21 6.11
C TYR A 127 11.77 -7.33 5.71
N LEU A 128 11.96 -6.51 4.66
CA LEU A 128 10.91 -5.66 4.15
C LEU A 128 9.81 -6.49 3.49
N ALA A 129 8.59 -6.33 3.98
CA ALA A 129 7.42 -7.02 3.49
C ALA A 129 6.24 -6.06 3.34
N PHE A 130 5.34 -6.38 2.41
CA PHE A 130 4.18 -5.55 2.08
C PHE A 130 2.91 -6.35 2.34
N PHE A 131 1.93 -5.70 2.97
CA PHE A 131 0.68 -6.34 3.38
C PHE A 131 -0.51 -5.48 2.99
N LEU A 132 -1.57 -6.15 2.54
CA LEU A 132 -2.82 -5.50 2.21
C LEU A 132 -3.60 -5.20 3.50
N ARG A 133 -4.08 -3.97 3.66
CA ARG A 133 -4.91 -3.55 4.79
C ARG A 133 -6.12 -2.75 4.35
N GLY A 134 -7.08 -2.64 5.26
CA GLY A 134 -8.32 -1.92 5.05
C GLY A 134 -9.39 -2.76 4.36
N GLU A 135 -10.57 -2.19 4.25
CA GLU A 135 -11.72 -2.80 3.60
C GLU A 135 -11.69 -2.60 2.08
N LYS A 136 -12.43 -3.45 1.35
CA LYS A 136 -12.59 -3.31 -0.09
C LYS A 136 -13.07 -1.89 -0.44
N GLY A 137 -12.40 -1.24 -1.39
CA GLY A 137 -12.64 0.15 -1.77
C GLY A 137 -11.86 1.20 -0.94
N ARG A 138 -11.17 0.77 0.13
CA ARG A 138 -10.25 1.61 0.94
C ARG A 138 -8.98 0.85 1.29
N ARG A 139 -8.46 0.11 0.32
CA ARG A 139 -7.24 -0.67 0.51
C ARG A 139 -6.02 0.24 0.64
N MET A 140 -5.10 -0.15 1.51
CA MET A 140 -3.80 0.46 1.70
C MET A 140 -2.74 -0.63 1.75
N VAL A 141 -1.51 -0.29 1.47
CA VAL A 141 -0.37 -1.19 1.61
C VAL A 141 0.41 -0.81 2.86
N ALA A 142 0.40 -1.68 3.84
CA ALA A 142 1.24 -1.58 5.03
C ALA A 142 2.62 -2.16 4.73
N VAL A 143 3.67 -1.43 5.07
CA VAL A 143 5.06 -1.86 4.88
C VAL A 143 5.66 -2.16 6.24
N LYS A 144 6.19 -3.37 6.39
CA LYS A 144 6.86 -3.81 7.62
C LYS A 144 8.34 -4.10 7.37
N ASP A 145 9.14 -3.77 8.36
CA ASP A 145 10.52 -4.26 8.49
C ASP A 145 10.56 -5.31 9.61
N GLY A 146 10.54 -6.57 9.24
CA GLY A 146 10.28 -7.66 10.15
C GLY A 146 8.87 -7.55 10.77
N LEU A 147 8.81 -7.29 12.07
CA LEU A 147 7.54 -7.12 12.79
C LEU A 147 7.13 -5.65 12.99
N ILE A 148 7.96 -4.72 12.54
CA ILE A 148 7.74 -3.29 12.80
C ILE A 148 7.05 -2.65 11.59
N LEU A 149 5.89 -2.07 11.81
CA LEU A 149 5.24 -1.22 10.81
C LEU A 149 6.07 0.05 10.60
N VAL A 150 6.48 0.31 9.36
CA VAL A 150 7.35 1.44 9.00
C VAL A 150 6.67 2.45 8.08
N ALA A 151 5.68 2.01 7.30
CA ALA A 151 4.87 2.90 6.47
C ALA A 151 3.49 2.30 6.18
N VAL A 152 2.54 3.16 5.84
CA VAL A 152 1.26 2.81 5.23
C VAL A 152 1.07 3.71 4.02
N ILE A 153 0.82 3.12 2.86
CA ILE A 153 0.79 3.84 1.58
C ILE A 153 -0.52 3.54 0.86
N SER A 154 -1.19 4.58 0.38
CA SER A 154 -2.40 4.46 -0.42
C SER A 154 -2.07 4.10 -1.87
N PRO A 155 -2.78 3.16 -2.48
CA PRO A 155 -2.66 2.90 -3.91
C PRO A 155 -3.24 4.05 -4.72
N VAL A 156 -2.74 4.22 -5.94
CA VAL A 156 -3.28 5.17 -6.91
C VAL A 156 -4.55 4.57 -7.53
N VAL A 157 -5.63 5.34 -7.50
CA VAL A 157 -6.88 4.94 -8.17
C VAL A 157 -6.71 5.12 -9.66
N MET A 158 -6.77 4.02 -10.41
CA MET A 158 -6.68 4.03 -11.87
C MET A 158 -8.04 4.35 -12.49
N ASN A 159 -8.01 5.11 -13.57
CA ASN A 159 -9.20 5.39 -14.38
C ASN A 159 -9.35 4.37 -15.51
N ASP A 160 -10.54 4.32 -16.11
CA ASP A 160 -10.86 3.39 -17.19
C ASP A 160 -9.93 3.53 -18.41
N ASP A 161 -9.51 4.77 -18.76
CA ASP A 161 -8.56 5.01 -19.87
C ASP A 161 -7.22 4.31 -19.66
N PHE A 162 -6.70 4.30 -18.43
CA PHE A 162 -5.49 3.56 -18.10
C PHE A 162 -5.71 2.06 -18.25
N MET A 163 -6.82 1.54 -17.71
CA MET A 163 -7.12 0.11 -17.74
C MET A 163 -7.31 -0.38 -19.16
N ASP A 164 -7.99 0.39 -20.02
CA ASP A 164 -8.13 0.10 -21.44
C ASP A 164 -6.77 0.02 -22.16
N LYS A 165 -5.88 0.95 -21.88
CA LYS A 165 -4.52 0.96 -22.44
C LYS A 165 -3.70 -0.25 -22.00
N VAL A 166 -3.79 -0.64 -20.73
CA VAL A 166 -3.13 -1.85 -20.20
C VAL A 166 -3.68 -3.10 -20.89
N ASN A 167 -5.00 -3.21 -21.06
CA ASN A 167 -5.64 -4.32 -21.74
C ASN A 167 -5.25 -4.40 -23.24
N ILE A 168 -5.20 -3.27 -23.92
CA ILE A 168 -4.75 -3.22 -25.34
C ILE A 168 -3.29 -3.65 -25.45
N MET A 169 -2.43 -3.17 -24.57
CA MET A 169 -1.02 -3.55 -24.53
C MET A 169 -0.86 -5.05 -24.30
N TRP A 170 -1.59 -5.59 -23.33
CA TRP A 170 -1.56 -7.02 -22.99
C TRP A 170 -1.99 -7.89 -24.17
N ARG A 171 -3.12 -7.56 -24.83
CA ARG A 171 -3.59 -8.27 -26.03
C ARG A 171 -2.54 -8.28 -27.14
N LYS A 172 -1.90 -7.14 -27.42
CA LYS A 172 -0.84 -7.04 -28.44
C LYS A 172 0.37 -7.92 -28.08
N CYS A 173 0.83 -7.90 -26.84
CA CYS A 173 1.93 -8.74 -26.39
C CYS A 173 1.65 -10.24 -26.54
N ARG A 174 0.39 -10.66 -26.35
CA ARG A 174 -0.03 -12.06 -26.56
C ARG A 174 -0.03 -12.43 -28.05
N GLN A 175 -0.55 -11.58 -28.92
CA GLN A 175 -0.58 -11.81 -30.37
C GLN A 175 0.82 -12.00 -30.97
N GLU A 176 1.78 -11.18 -30.58
CA GLU A 176 3.16 -11.27 -31.09
C GLU A 176 3.90 -12.56 -30.64
N ARG A 177 3.49 -13.17 -29.53
CA ARG A 177 4.10 -14.42 -29.05
C ARG A 177 3.46 -15.69 -29.57
N GLY A 178 2.43 -15.59 -30.42
CA GLY A 178 1.73 -16.76 -30.96
C GLY A 178 1.04 -17.60 -29.88
N TRP A 179 0.65 -16.96 -28.77
CA TRP A 179 -0.12 -17.61 -27.71
C TRP A 179 -1.60 -17.67 -28.10
N GLU A 180 -1.88 -18.23 -29.26
CA GLU A 180 -3.22 -18.59 -29.70
C GLU A 180 -3.66 -19.80 -28.88
N GLY A 181 -4.61 -19.62 -27.97
CA GLY A 181 -5.24 -20.73 -27.24
C GLY A 181 -5.36 -20.60 -25.73
N VAL A 182 -4.93 -19.50 -25.13
CA VAL A 182 -5.27 -19.21 -23.72
C VAL A 182 -6.55 -18.37 -23.73
N GLU A 183 -7.61 -18.86 -23.07
CA GLU A 183 -8.89 -18.17 -22.96
C GLU A 183 -8.72 -16.68 -22.67
N GLU A 184 -9.53 -15.85 -23.36
CA GLU A 184 -9.55 -14.41 -23.14
C GLU A 184 -10.01 -14.10 -21.71
N TYR A 185 -9.07 -13.98 -20.79
CA TYR A 185 -9.32 -13.27 -19.56
C TYR A 185 -9.33 -11.78 -19.90
N GLU A 186 -10.49 -11.22 -20.14
CA GLU A 186 -10.68 -9.78 -20.06
C GLU A 186 -10.48 -9.41 -18.58
N ILE A 187 -9.34 -8.79 -18.28
CA ILE A 187 -9.15 -8.15 -16.97
C ILE A 187 -10.09 -6.94 -16.98
N SER A 188 -11.26 -7.09 -16.39
CA SER A 188 -12.17 -5.97 -16.18
C SER A 188 -11.64 -5.12 -15.00
N ALA A 189 -12.05 -3.85 -14.93
CA ALA A 189 -11.78 -3.04 -13.75
C ALA A 189 -12.35 -3.74 -12.48
N ASP A 190 -13.46 -4.48 -12.64
CA ASP A 190 -14.08 -5.27 -11.59
C ASP A 190 -13.22 -6.48 -11.18
N ASP A 191 -12.51 -7.13 -12.09
CA ASP A 191 -11.62 -8.27 -11.77
C ASP A 191 -10.38 -7.80 -10.98
N LEU A 192 -9.93 -6.57 -11.18
CA LEU A 192 -8.82 -5.99 -10.44
C LEU A 192 -9.23 -5.50 -9.04
N TYR A 193 -10.54 -5.22 -8.85
CA TYR A 193 -11.08 -4.77 -7.58
C TYR A 193 -12.03 -5.79 -6.94
N HIS A 194 -12.46 -6.83 -7.69
CA HIS A 194 -13.43 -7.83 -7.28
C HIS A 194 -12.89 -9.24 -7.51
N GLY A 195 -11.89 -9.65 -6.72
CA GLY A 195 -11.57 -11.07 -6.60
C GLY A 195 -12.83 -11.80 -6.09
N GLU A 196 -13.43 -12.67 -6.91
CA GLU A 196 -14.53 -13.52 -6.50
C GLU A 196 -14.12 -14.31 -5.26
N GLY A 197 -14.91 -14.18 -4.21
CA GLY A 197 -14.72 -14.93 -2.99
C GLY A 197 -14.72 -16.43 -3.31
N ALA A 198 -13.68 -17.11 -2.89
CA ALA A 198 -13.67 -18.57 -2.88
C ALA A 198 -14.91 -19.02 -2.10
N GLU A 199 -15.89 -19.59 -2.81
CA GLU A 199 -17.00 -20.31 -2.19
C GLU A 199 -16.38 -21.39 -1.31
N SER A 200 -16.55 -21.23 0.00
CA SER A 200 -16.27 -22.28 0.95
C SER A 200 -17.21 -23.43 0.62
N SER A 201 -16.69 -24.50 0.02
CA SER A 201 -17.39 -25.76 -0.07
C SER A 201 -17.63 -26.26 1.36
N GLU A 202 -18.85 -26.07 1.83
CA GLU A 202 -19.34 -26.75 3.02
C GLU A 202 -19.28 -28.27 2.74
N ALA A 203 -18.31 -28.93 3.36
CA ALA A 203 -18.28 -30.38 3.44
C ALA A 203 -19.39 -30.79 4.39
N GLU A 204 -20.44 -31.40 3.85
CA GLU A 204 -21.46 -32.07 4.63
C GLU A 204 -20.84 -33.11 5.57
N PRO A 205 -21.24 -33.19 6.84
CA PRO A 205 -20.81 -34.23 7.74
C PRO A 205 -21.43 -35.54 7.31
N THR A 206 -20.64 -36.48 6.83
CA THR A 206 -21.09 -37.88 6.65
C THR A 206 -21.43 -38.48 8.00
N ASP A 207 -22.70 -38.69 8.20
CA ASP A 207 -23.29 -39.49 9.29
C ASP A 207 -22.76 -40.93 9.21
N ALA A 208 -21.83 -41.25 10.11
CA ALA A 208 -21.37 -42.63 10.30
C ALA A 208 -22.26 -43.30 11.37
N GLY A 209 -23.21 -44.07 10.86
CA GLY A 209 -24.13 -44.88 11.64
C GLY A 209 -23.49 -45.76 12.70
N HIS A 210 -24.12 -45.73 13.83
CA HIS A 210 -23.94 -46.62 14.96
C HIS A 210 -24.60 -48.00 14.62
N GLY A 211 -23.82 -49.03 14.66
CA GLY A 211 -24.29 -50.43 14.82
C GLY A 211 -23.36 -51.06 15.85
N GLY A 212 -23.77 -51.48 16.88
CA GLY A 212 -24.62 -52.33 17.61
C GLY A 212 -23.89 -53.59 18.01
N GLU A 213 -24.06 -53.98 19.29
CA GLU A 213 -23.90 -55.36 19.84
C GLU A 213 -22.48 -55.93 20.01
N ASP A 214 -22.01 -56.12 21.17
CA ASP A 214 -22.29 -57.02 22.35
C ASP A 214 -21.44 -56.57 23.57
#